data_221b8023405b4923273c2d9161ae0315
#
_entry.id   221b8023405b4923273c2d9161ae0315
#
_cell.length_a   1.000
_cell.length_b   1.000
_cell.length_c   1.000
_cell.angle_alpha   90.00
_cell.angle_beta   90.00
_cell.angle_gamma   90.00
#
_symmetry.space_group_name_H-M   'P 1'
#
loop_
_entity.id
_entity.type
_entity.pdbx_description
1 polymer ?
#
loop_
_entity_poly.entity_id
_entity_poly.type
_entity_poly.pdbx_seq_one_letter_code
_entity_poly.pdbx_strand_id
1 'polypeptide(L)'
;ISRPVAVRAVAPTGTIGILGGTSTGIEPIFAVAYKRRYLKNRRWHFQHVVDSAAQEMIELYDIKPDKIESALDLAEDYERRLNFQANVQEYVDMAISSTINLPGWDTEKNNEDGVEKFTQTLAKYAHRLRGFTCFPDGCRGGQPLTPISYEEAIEKLGEEFEDNIQTHDICDISGSSGICGV
;
A
#
# COMPACT_ATOMS: atom_id res chain seq x y z
N ILE A 1 -14.91 19.77 33.44
CA ILE A 1 -14.19 19.69 32.15
C ILE A 1 -13.63 18.29 32.07
N SER A 2 -14.12 17.46 31.15
CA SER A 2 -13.55 16.14 30.90
C SER A 2 -12.37 16.27 29.93
N ARG A 3 -11.27 15.59 30.23
CA ARG A 3 -10.13 15.46 29.30
C ARG A 3 -10.37 14.27 28.37
N PRO A 4 -10.07 14.39 27.06
CA PRO A 4 -10.06 13.24 26.19
C PRO A 4 -8.97 12.24 26.66
N VAL A 5 -9.27 10.96 26.58
CA VAL A 5 -8.34 9.87 26.97
C VAL A 5 -7.19 9.78 25.97
N ALA A 6 -7.46 10.09 24.71
CA ALA A 6 -6.52 10.03 23.60
C ALA A 6 -6.74 11.20 22.65
N VAL A 7 -5.69 11.79 22.12
CA VAL A 7 -5.74 13.01 21.31
C VAL A 7 -5.03 12.90 19.95
N ARG A 8 -4.24 11.85 19.75
CA ARG A 8 -3.45 11.65 18.52
C ARG A 8 -3.78 10.34 17.86
N ALA A 9 -4.06 10.40 16.56
CA ALA A 9 -4.22 9.25 15.68
C ALA A 9 -3.48 9.52 14.37
N VAL A 10 -3.13 8.47 13.64
CA VAL A 10 -2.62 8.57 12.28
C VAL A 10 -3.69 8.03 11.34
N ALA A 11 -4.36 8.96 10.64
CA ALA A 11 -5.37 8.61 9.65
C ALA A 11 -4.73 8.17 8.32
N PRO A 12 -5.46 7.44 7.46
CA PRO A 12 -4.91 6.97 6.17
C PRO A 12 -4.57 8.10 5.19
N THR A 13 -5.27 9.23 5.22
CA THR A 13 -5.03 10.45 4.43
C THR A 13 -4.74 10.25 2.93
N GLY A 14 -5.23 9.17 2.31
CA GLY A 14 -4.89 8.78 0.95
C GLY A 14 -5.13 9.90 -0.08
N THR A 15 -6.34 10.42 -0.17
CA THR A 15 -6.70 11.48 -1.13
C THR A 15 -5.96 12.78 -0.84
N ILE A 16 -5.82 13.15 0.43
CA ILE A 16 -5.14 14.38 0.84
C ILE A 16 -3.65 14.29 0.56
N GLY A 17 -3.03 13.13 0.80
CA GLY A 17 -1.61 12.91 0.49
C GLY A 17 -1.33 13.00 -1.01
N ILE A 18 -2.19 12.39 -1.85
CA ILE A 18 -2.07 12.50 -3.31
C ILE A 18 -2.20 13.96 -3.75
N LEU A 19 -3.17 14.70 -3.21
CA LEU A 19 -3.35 16.13 -3.53
C LEU A 19 -2.16 16.98 -3.08
N GLY A 20 -1.58 16.64 -1.92
CA GLY A 20 -0.42 17.34 -1.37
C GLY A 20 0.92 16.91 -1.98
N GLY A 21 0.95 15.90 -2.86
CA GLY A 21 2.18 15.37 -3.45
C GLY A 21 3.11 14.74 -2.42
N THR A 22 2.56 14.07 -1.41
CA THR A 22 3.35 13.46 -0.32
C THR A 22 2.86 12.06 0.01
N SER A 23 3.67 11.30 0.72
CA SER A 23 3.27 9.99 1.27
C SER A 23 2.14 10.16 2.29
N THR A 24 1.38 9.11 2.51
CA THR A 24 0.20 9.10 3.37
C THR A 24 0.47 8.44 4.72
N GLY A 25 0.08 9.10 5.81
CA GLY A 25 0.27 8.57 7.15
C GLY A 25 1.73 8.23 7.46
N ILE A 26 2.00 6.97 7.77
CA ILE A 26 3.35 6.42 7.96
C ILE A 26 3.72 5.39 6.89
N GLU A 27 3.00 5.40 5.77
CA GLU A 27 3.24 4.43 4.70
C GLU A 27 4.52 4.78 3.93
N PRO A 28 5.31 3.77 3.52
CA PRO A 28 6.30 3.98 2.48
C PRO A 28 5.61 4.29 1.15
N ILE A 29 6.35 4.79 0.18
CA ILE A 29 5.83 4.85 -1.20
C ILE A 29 5.47 3.44 -1.67
N PHE A 30 4.41 3.31 -2.46
CA PHE A 30 3.97 2.00 -2.95
C PHE A 30 5.03 1.37 -3.85
N ALA A 31 5.49 2.11 -4.84
CA ALA A 31 6.57 1.78 -5.77
C ALA A 31 7.15 3.08 -6.30
N VAL A 32 8.36 3.06 -6.85
CA VAL A 32 8.99 4.23 -7.48
C VAL A 32 8.18 4.73 -8.66
N ALA A 33 7.63 3.80 -9.44
CA ALA A 33 6.77 4.09 -10.58
C ALA A 33 5.62 3.08 -10.65
N TYR A 34 4.46 3.55 -11.05
CA TYR A 34 3.26 2.72 -11.11
C TYR A 34 2.26 3.23 -12.13
N LYS A 35 1.40 2.33 -12.56
CA LYS A 35 0.20 2.60 -13.31
C LYS A 35 -0.94 2.81 -12.32
N ARG A 36 -1.52 4.01 -12.28
CA ARG A 36 -2.64 4.36 -11.42
C ARG A 36 -3.95 4.18 -12.15
N ARG A 37 -4.88 3.41 -11.54
CA ARG A 37 -6.25 3.24 -12.00
C ARG A 37 -7.18 4.19 -11.25
N TYR A 38 -8.07 4.86 -11.95
CA TYR A 38 -9.08 5.73 -11.37
C TYR A 38 -10.35 5.79 -12.20
N LEU A 39 -11.46 6.12 -11.56
CA LEU A 39 -12.76 6.20 -12.20
C LEU A 39 -13.04 7.65 -12.65
N LYS A 40 -13.25 7.86 -13.94
CA LYS A 40 -13.63 9.15 -14.54
C LYS A 40 -14.81 8.94 -15.49
N ASN A 41 -15.91 9.68 -15.29
CA ASN A 41 -17.13 9.54 -16.10
C ASN A 41 -17.68 8.10 -16.19
N ARG A 42 -17.62 7.34 -15.08
CA ARG A 42 -18.03 5.93 -14.99
C ARG A 42 -17.21 4.97 -15.87
N ARG A 43 -16.02 5.38 -16.30
CA ARG A 43 -15.07 4.53 -17.04
C ARG A 43 -13.75 4.47 -16.28
N TRP A 44 -13.08 3.34 -16.39
CA TRP A 44 -11.77 3.17 -15.82
C TRP A 44 -10.71 3.80 -16.71
N HIS A 45 -9.90 4.64 -16.10
CA HIS A 45 -8.75 5.28 -16.72
C HIS A 45 -7.49 4.85 -16.02
N PHE A 46 -6.41 4.79 -16.77
CA PHE A 46 -5.08 4.49 -16.29
C PHE A 46 -4.15 5.64 -16.61
N GLN A 47 -3.18 5.87 -15.75
CA GLN A 47 -2.16 6.87 -15.92
C GLN A 47 -0.82 6.34 -15.44
N HIS A 48 0.25 6.56 -16.21
CA HIS A 48 1.61 6.28 -15.81
C HIS A 48 2.12 7.39 -14.90
N VAL A 49 2.66 7.01 -13.74
CA VAL A 49 3.05 7.96 -12.69
C VAL A 49 4.38 7.54 -12.09
N VAL A 50 5.27 8.50 -11.89
CA VAL A 50 6.40 8.36 -10.95
C VAL A 50 5.94 8.93 -9.62
N ASP A 51 6.22 8.25 -8.51
CA ASP A 51 5.89 8.75 -7.18
C ASP A 51 6.62 10.07 -6.91
N SER A 52 5.90 11.06 -6.38
CA SER A 52 6.45 12.40 -6.21
C SER A 52 7.65 12.45 -5.25
N ALA A 53 7.64 11.64 -4.19
CA ALA A 53 8.77 11.56 -3.27
C ALA A 53 9.96 10.86 -3.93
N ALA A 54 9.72 9.81 -4.73
CA ALA A 54 10.76 9.16 -5.51
C ALA A 54 11.36 10.10 -6.56
N GLN A 55 10.52 10.86 -7.25
CA GLN A 55 10.97 11.85 -8.22
C GLN A 55 11.86 12.91 -7.57
N GLU A 56 11.47 13.44 -6.40
CA GLU A 56 12.29 14.39 -5.64
C GLU A 56 13.65 13.78 -5.25
N MET A 57 13.65 12.52 -4.78
CA MET A 57 14.90 11.82 -4.44
C MET A 57 15.84 11.66 -5.64
N ILE A 58 15.28 11.37 -6.80
CA ILE A 58 16.05 11.22 -8.04
C ILE A 58 16.59 12.56 -8.52
N GLU A 59 15.73 13.59 -8.59
CA GLU A 59 16.08 14.88 -9.18
C GLU A 59 16.97 15.75 -8.29
N LEU A 60 16.73 15.77 -6.97
CA LEU A 60 17.46 16.65 -6.06
C LEU A 60 18.66 15.98 -5.40
N TYR A 61 18.62 14.66 -5.22
CA TYR A 61 19.66 13.95 -4.48
C TYR A 61 20.44 12.94 -5.35
N ASP A 62 20.14 12.87 -6.66
CA ASP A 62 20.78 11.96 -7.61
C ASP A 62 20.74 10.49 -7.16
N ILE A 63 19.66 10.10 -6.47
CA ILE A 63 19.46 8.73 -6.02
C ILE A 63 18.92 7.91 -7.19
N LYS A 64 19.56 6.77 -7.47
CA LYS A 64 19.09 5.88 -8.53
C LYS A 64 17.75 5.26 -8.18
N PRO A 65 16.82 5.09 -9.14
CA PRO A 65 15.50 4.50 -8.90
C PRO A 65 15.56 3.13 -8.19
N ASP A 66 16.52 2.29 -8.53
CA ASP A 66 16.74 0.95 -7.95
C ASP A 66 17.25 0.97 -6.51
N LYS A 67 17.57 2.14 -5.96
CA LYS A 67 18.02 2.35 -4.56
C LYS A 67 16.95 2.95 -3.67
N ILE A 68 15.80 3.30 -4.22
CA ILE A 68 14.68 3.84 -3.47
C ILE A 68 13.81 2.68 -3.00
N GLU A 69 13.78 2.47 -1.69
CA GLU A 69 13.01 1.39 -1.08
C GLU A 69 11.51 1.72 -1.06
N SER A 70 10.69 0.77 -1.44
CA SER A 70 9.24 0.89 -1.56
C SER A 70 8.50 -0.10 -0.65
N ALA A 71 7.18 0.01 -0.60
CA ALA A 71 6.34 -0.95 0.12
C ALA A 71 6.48 -2.39 -0.41
N LEU A 72 6.76 -2.54 -1.71
CA LEU A 72 6.96 -3.84 -2.34
C LEU A 72 8.28 -4.49 -1.93
N ASP A 73 9.34 -3.70 -1.80
CA ASP A 73 10.63 -4.19 -1.29
C ASP A 73 10.51 -4.62 0.18
N LEU A 74 9.74 -3.87 0.96
CA LEU A 74 9.47 -4.17 2.37
C LEU A 74 8.48 -5.31 2.59
N ALA A 75 7.81 -5.81 1.54
CA ALA A 75 6.88 -6.92 1.65
C ALA A 75 7.56 -8.22 2.15
N GLU A 76 8.85 -8.39 1.85
CA GLU A 76 9.65 -9.52 2.32
C GLU A 76 10.22 -9.29 3.74
N ASP A 77 10.20 -8.04 4.24
CA ASP A 77 10.68 -7.65 5.56
C ASP A 77 9.56 -7.03 6.42
N TYR A 78 8.48 -7.78 6.55
CA TYR A 78 7.33 -7.36 7.36
C TYR A 78 7.68 -7.13 8.84
N GLU A 79 8.72 -7.76 9.35
CA GLU A 79 9.18 -7.54 10.73
C GLU A 79 9.68 -6.11 10.91
N ARG A 80 10.43 -5.58 9.95
CA ARG A 80 10.88 -4.19 9.94
C ARG A 80 9.71 -3.22 9.91
N ARG A 81 8.67 -3.51 9.13
CA ARG A 81 7.44 -2.71 9.09
C ARG A 81 6.69 -2.73 10.43
N LEU A 82 6.52 -3.90 11.02
CA LEU A 82 5.90 -4.03 12.35
C LEU A 82 6.68 -3.27 13.42
N ASN A 83 8.01 -3.40 13.43
CA ASN A 83 8.86 -2.68 14.37
C ASN A 83 8.76 -1.16 14.19
N PHE A 84 8.78 -0.68 12.96
CA PHE A 84 8.61 0.74 12.66
C PHE A 84 7.26 1.26 13.18
N GLN A 85 6.16 0.58 12.86
CA GLN A 85 4.83 0.97 13.36
C GLN A 85 4.76 0.93 14.88
N ALA A 86 5.33 -0.09 15.53
CA ALA A 86 5.38 -0.20 16.98
C ALA A 86 6.13 0.96 17.63
N ASN A 87 7.24 1.40 17.04
CA ASN A 87 8.00 2.55 17.53
C ASN A 87 7.22 3.85 17.39
N VAL A 88 6.53 4.07 16.27
CA VAL A 88 5.65 5.23 16.08
C VAL A 88 4.47 5.20 17.06
N GLN A 89 3.92 4.00 17.34
CA GLN A 89 2.79 3.84 18.25
C GLN A 89 3.08 4.32 19.68
N GLU A 90 4.33 4.35 20.11
CA GLU A 90 4.72 4.89 21.42
C GLU A 90 4.38 6.39 21.57
N TYR A 91 4.30 7.11 20.45
CA TYR A 91 3.99 8.53 20.40
C TYR A 91 2.57 8.83 19.95
N VAL A 92 1.77 7.81 19.65
CA VAL A 92 0.40 7.94 19.14
C VAL A 92 -0.57 7.21 20.05
N ASP A 93 -1.52 7.96 20.62
CA ASP A 93 -2.45 7.45 21.64
C ASP A 93 -3.49 6.48 21.07
N MET A 94 -3.92 6.70 19.83
CA MET A 94 -4.95 5.93 19.14
C MET A 94 -4.34 5.05 18.04
N ALA A 95 -5.17 4.38 17.25
CA ALA A 95 -4.72 3.54 16.17
C ALA A 95 -3.97 4.33 15.09
N ILE A 96 -3.00 3.67 14.49
CA ILE A 96 -2.27 4.11 13.32
C ILE A 96 -2.82 3.32 12.13
N SER A 97 -3.26 4.02 11.08
CA SER A 97 -3.58 3.39 9.81
C SER A 97 -2.27 3.09 9.09
N SER A 98 -1.93 1.83 9.00
CA SER A 98 -0.75 1.35 8.28
C SER A 98 -1.03 -0.02 7.70
N THR A 99 -0.53 -0.22 6.48
CA THR A 99 -0.67 -1.48 5.75
C THR A 99 0.68 -2.17 5.63
N ILE A 100 0.71 -3.44 5.98
CA ILE A 100 1.84 -4.33 5.77
C ILE A 100 1.55 -5.11 4.51
N ASN A 101 2.27 -4.83 3.44
CA ASN A 101 2.21 -5.62 2.24
C ASN A 101 2.96 -6.94 2.48
N LEU A 102 2.41 -8.01 1.96
CA LEU A 102 3.03 -9.34 1.95
C LEU A 102 3.23 -9.77 0.49
N PRO A 103 4.19 -10.63 0.19
CA PRO A 103 4.26 -11.25 -1.12
C PRO A 103 2.94 -11.92 -1.49
N GLY A 104 2.68 -12.09 -2.79
CA GLY A 104 1.47 -12.74 -3.27
C GLY A 104 1.23 -14.09 -2.60
N TRP A 105 -0.03 -14.38 -2.27
CA TRP A 105 -0.41 -15.65 -1.65
C TRP A 105 -0.16 -16.83 -2.61
N ASP A 106 0.14 -17.99 -2.04
CA ASP A 106 0.45 -19.22 -2.77
C ASP A 106 1.72 -19.12 -3.64
N THR A 107 2.68 -18.31 -3.16
CA THR A 107 4.01 -18.21 -3.75
C THR A 107 5.05 -18.84 -2.83
N GLU A 108 6.26 -19.07 -3.35
CA GLU A 108 7.39 -19.56 -2.54
C GLU A 108 7.67 -18.67 -1.31
N LYS A 109 7.38 -17.37 -1.41
CA LYS A 109 7.65 -16.37 -0.35
C LYS A 109 6.48 -16.17 0.62
N ASN A 110 5.27 -16.58 0.27
CA ASN A 110 4.07 -16.42 1.09
C ASN A 110 3.07 -17.54 0.82
N ASN A 111 3.00 -18.49 1.71
CA ASN A 111 2.16 -19.68 1.64
C ASN A 111 1.83 -20.16 3.06
N GLU A 112 1.16 -21.31 3.18
CA GLU A 112 0.75 -21.87 4.47
C GLU A 112 1.94 -22.10 5.42
N ASP A 113 3.10 -22.51 4.91
CA ASP A 113 4.30 -22.76 5.72
C ASP A 113 4.86 -21.48 6.34
N GLY A 114 4.63 -20.33 5.68
CA GLY A 114 5.04 -19.00 6.18
C GLY A 114 4.16 -18.43 7.29
N VAL A 115 2.93 -18.93 7.44
CA VAL A 115 1.92 -18.38 8.37
C VAL A 115 2.39 -18.43 9.83
N GLU A 116 2.99 -19.52 10.23
CA GLU A 116 3.49 -19.68 11.61
C GLU A 116 4.56 -18.64 11.92
N LYS A 117 5.53 -18.45 11.02
CA LYS A 117 6.60 -17.46 11.18
C LYS A 117 6.03 -16.02 11.25
N PHE A 118 5.08 -15.70 10.37
CA PHE A 118 4.39 -14.41 10.40
C PHE A 118 3.67 -14.20 11.73
N THR A 119 2.93 -15.21 12.21
CA THR A 119 2.18 -15.15 13.46
C THR A 119 3.11 -14.95 14.66
N GLN A 120 4.22 -15.67 14.71
CA GLN A 120 5.22 -15.51 15.77
C GLN A 120 5.84 -14.11 15.74
N THR A 121 6.15 -13.59 14.57
CA THR A 121 6.66 -12.22 14.41
C THR A 121 5.62 -11.19 14.82
N LEU A 122 4.37 -11.34 14.40
CA LEU A 122 3.29 -10.46 14.83
C LEU A 122 3.09 -10.47 16.34
N ALA A 123 3.17 -11.63 16.98
CA ALA A 123 3.03 -11.77 18.44
C ALA A 123 4.06 -10.95 19.22
N LYS A 124 5.27 -10.78 18.70
CA LYS A 124 6.31 -9.94 19.32
C LYS A 124 5.89 -8.48 19.43
N TYR A 125 5.12 -7.98 18.48
CA TYR A 125 4.76 -6.56 18.35
C TYR A 125 3.31 -6.25 18.72
N ALA A 126 2.42 -7.25 18.73
CA ALA A 126 0.98 -7.07 18.92
C ALA A 126 0.61 -6.26 20.17
N HIS A 127 1.33 -6.46 21.27
CA HIS A 127 1.10 -5.73 22.53
C HIS A 127 1.47 -4.24 22.47
N ARG A 128 2.25 -3.83 21.46
CA ARG A 128 2.65 -2.43 21.20
C ARG A 128 1.79 -1.75 20.15
N LEU A 129 0.93 -2.48 19.43
CA LEU A 129 0.11 -1.98 18.35
C LEU A 129 -1.34 -1.82 18.80
N ARG A 130 -2.03 -0.80 18.30
CA ARG A 130 -3.49 -0.62 18.50
C ARG A 130 -4.30 -1.04 17.30
N GLY A 131 -3.67 -1.57 16.29
CA GLY A 131 -4.27 -2.11 15.07
C GLY A 131 -3.22 -2.20 13.97
N PHE A 132 -3.46 -3.09 13.02
CA PHE A 132 -2.67 -3.21 11.81
C PHE A 132 -3.54 -3.81 10.71
N THR A 133 -3.10 -3.64 9.48
CA THR A 133 -3.71 -4.26 8.31
C THR A 133 -2.62 -4.94 7.51
N CYS A 134 -2.88 -6.13 6.98
CA CYS A 134 -1.96 -6.79 6.06
C CYS A 134 -2.70 -7.28 4.82
N PHE A 135 -2.05 -7.22 3.67
CA PHE A 135 -2.57 -7.69 2.40
C PHE A 135 -1.48 -8.42 1.62
N PRO A 136 -1.71 -9.65 1.18
CA PRO A 136 -0.91 -10.26 0.14
C PRO A 136 -1.06 -9.47 -1.18
N ASP A 137 0.04 -9.34 -1.91
CA ASP A 137 0.01 -8.70 -3.22
C ASP A 137 -0.89 -9.49 -4.18
N GLY A 138 -1.63 -8.78 -5.03
CA GLY A 138 -2.56 -9.38 -5.98
C GLY A 138 -3.85 -9.96 -5.37
N CYS A 139 -4.06 -9.91 -4.05
CA CYS A 139 -5.25 -10.51 -3.42
C CYS A 139 -6.55 -9.75 -3.69
N ARG A 140 -6.48 -8.54 -4.22
CA ARG A 140 -7.66 -7.75 -4.58
C ARG A 140 -7.74 -7.58 -6.08
N GLY A 141 -8.83 -8.02 -6.68
CA GLY A 141 -9.17 -7.63 -8.04
C GLY A 141 -9.26 -6.12 -8.14
N GLY A 142 -8.71 -5.55 -9.24
CA GLY A 142 -8.81 -4.12 -9.48
C GLY A 142 -7.99 -3.22 -8.56
N GLN A 143 -6.81 -3.66 -8.16
CA GLN A 143 -5.88 -2.82 -7.42
C GLN A 143 -5.71 -1.45 -8.10
N PRO A 144 -5.77 -0.34 -7.32
CA PRO A 144 -5.69 1.00 -7.89
C PRO A 144 -4.29 1.34 -8.42
N LEU A 145 -3.25 0.65 -7.95
CA LEU A 145 -1.87 0.86 -8.34
C LEU A 145 -1.26 -0.47 -8.81
N THR A 146 -0.58 -0.44 -9.95
CA THR A 146 0.19 -1.57 -10.49
C THR A 146 1.62 -1.10 -10.70
N PRO A 147 2.63 -1.74 -10.11
CA PRO A 147 4.02 -1.33 -10.26
C PRO A 147 4.47 -1.53 -11.71
N ILE A 148 5.29 -0.62 -12.19
CA ILE A 148 5.95 -0.65 -13.50
C ILE A 148 7.40 -0.23 -13.35
N SER A 149 8.22 -0.42 -14.39
CA SER A 149 9.58 0.09 -14.37
C SER A 149 9.62 1.62 -14.43
N TYR A 150 10.68 2.20 -13.88
CA TYR A 150 10.88 3.65 -13.95
C TYR A 150 10.98 4.15 -15.38
N GLU A 151 11.69 3.39 -16.24
CA GLU A 151 11.89 3.69 -17.65
C GLU A 151 10.53 3.73 -18.39
N GLU A 152 9.68 2.72 -18.18
CA GLU A 152 8.33 2.70 -18.76
C GLU A 152 7.50 3.91 -18.31
N ALA A 153 7.60 4.26 -17.03
CA ALA A 153 6.85 5.40 -16.50
C ALA A 153 7.30 6.73 -17.11
N ILE A 154 8.62 6.93 -17.30
CA ILE A 154 9.16 8.15 -17.91
C ILE A 154 8.79 8.23 -19.39
N GLU A 155 8.88 7.13 -20.13
CA GLU A 155 8.51 7.10 -21.57
C GLU A 155 7.05 7.50 -21.78
N LYS A 156 6.15 7.11 -20.88
CA LYS A 156 4.70 7.32 -21.00
C LYS A 156 4.15 8.27 -19.93
N LEU A 157 4.99 9.11 -19.37
CA LEU A 157 4.63 9.99 -18.25
C LEU A 157 3.44 10.88 -18.62
N GLY A 158 2.39 10.81 -17.80
CA GLY A 158 1.18 11.60 -17.98
C GLY A 158 0.24 11.08 -19.05
N GLU A 159 0.57 10.03 -19.79
CA GLU A 159 -0.38 9.42 -20.72
C GLU A 159 -1.58 8.84 -19.95
N GLU A 160 -2.78 9.26 -20.38
CA GLU A 160 -4.04 8.70 -19.89
C GLU A 160 -4.62 7.81 -20.98
N PHE A 161 -5.09 6.62 -20.62
CA PHE A 161 -5.80 5.75 -21.53
C PHE A 161 -7.01 5.09 -20.85
N GLU A 162 -8.04 4.83 -21.65
CA GLU A 162 -9.20 4.05 -21.22
C GLU A 162 -8.93 2.57 -21.46
N ASP A 163 -9.22 1.73 -20.47
CA ASP A 163 -9.23 0.30 -20.67
C ASP A 163 -10.67 -0.18 -20.77
N ASN A 164 -10.98 -0.88 -21.85
CA ASN A 164 -12.29 -1.50 -22.07
C ASN A 164 -12.44 -2.84 -21.32
N ILE A 165 -11.58 -3.13 -20.35
CA ILE A 165 -11.71 -4.32 -19.52
C ILE A 165 -13.06 -4.21 -18.80
N GLN A 166 -13.99 -5.04 -19.21
CA GLN A 166 -15.24 -5.25 -18.46
C GLN A 166 -14.83 -5.78 -17.08
N THR A 167 -15.04 -4.93 -16.08
CA THR A 167 -14.69 -5.28 -14.72
C THR A 167 -15.63 -6.36 -14.20
N HIS A 168 -15.13 -7.57 -14.10
CA HIS A 168 -15.67 -8.58 -13.20
C HIS A 168 -15.34 -8.30 -11.71
N ASP A 169 -14.91 -7.06 -11.41
CA ASP A 169 -14.42 -6.63 -10.10
C ASP A 169 -15.53 -6.07 -9.18
N ILE A 170 -16.77 -6.22 -9.55
CA ILE A 170 -17.87 -5.98 -8.62
C ILE A 170 -18.02 -7.28 -7.83
N CYS A 171 -17.79 -7.21 -6.52
CA CYS A 171 -18.26 -8.27 -5.62
C CYS A 171 -19.72 -8.56 -5.96
N ASP A 172 -19.99 -9.65 -6.64
CA ASP A 172 -21.34 -10.08 -6.91
C ASP A 172 -21.93 -10.62 -5.59
N ILE A 173 -22.54 -9.72 -4.84
CA ILE A 173 -23.21 -10.04 -3.58
C ILE A 173 -24.44 -10.92 -3.84
N SER A 174 -24.85 -11.07 -5.12
CA SER A 174 -25.99 -11.90 -5.53
C SER A 174 -25.64 -13.38 -5.73
N GLY A 175 -24.35 -13.73 -5.76
CA GLY A 175 -23.90 -15.10 -5.89
C GLY A 175 -24.18 -15.92 -4.63
N SER A 176 -24.86 -17.05 -4.79
CA SER A 176 -25.33 -17.95 -3.73
C SER A 176 -24.21 -18.57 -2.87
N SER A 177 -22.96 -18.22 -3.04
CA SER A 177 -21.81 -18.73 -2.29
C SER A 177 -21.32 -17.84 -1.16
N GLY A 178 -21.78 -16.57 -1.06
CA GLY A 178 -21.41 -15.66 0.04
C GLY A 178 -19.89 -15.43 0.23
N ILE A 179 -19.07 -15.88 -0.70
CA ILE A 179 -17.63 -15.72 -0.69
C ILE A 179 -17.31 -14.59 -1.67
N CYS A 180 -16.95 -13.42 -1.17
CA CYS A 180 -16.17 -12.50 -1.97
C CYS A 180 -14.95 -13.29 -2.42
N GLY A 181 -14.82 -13.56 -3.71
CA GLY A 181 -13.60 -14.15 -4.25
C GLY A 181 -12.43 -13.28 -3.84
N VAL A 182 -11.59 -13.84 -3.00
CA VAL A 182 -10.32 -13.26 -2.58
C VAL A 182 -9.36 -13.40 -3.75
#